data_6a5499cd1f7f559ca6e210bf155c6ee2
#
_entry.id   6a5499cd1f7f559ca6e210bf155c6ee2
#
_cell.length_a   1.000
_cell.length_b   1.000
_cell.length_c   1.000
_cell.angle_alpha   90.00
_cell.angle_beta   90.00
_cell.angle_gamma   90.00
#
_symmetry.space_group_name_H-M   'P 1'
#
loop_
_entity.id
_entity.type
_entity.pdbx_description
1 polymer ?
#
loop_
_entity_poly.entity_id
_entity_poly.type
_entity_poly.pdbx_seq_one_letter_code
_entity_poly.pdbx_strand_id
1 'polypeptide(L)'
;MKSIVWFTNNLRVADNPLLTAACKNNANEVVGVYCLNPEKLDGDFPKIGPFRAKFNVESLLDLKRSLEELNIPFAILIGDPTKRLPEYINENNIGTLYFQKVWHEEEVLINKEIEAKISPNIQLVSLYDQFLLGPEIIPFELYKLPKVFTPFRKKVEATLKVPAPLEVPAKQTNTSNTPLFYSDALWASISKDLLSIKIDSRSAFPFKGGEKAAQE
;
A
#
# COMPACT_ATOMS: atom_id res chain seq x y z
N MET A 1 -18.09 -13.20 -0.62
CA MET A 1 -17.47 -12.37 0.43
C MET A 1 -16.56 -11.36 -0.24
N LYS A 2 -16.33 -10.18 0.37
CA LYS A 2 -15.38 -9.20 -0.18
C LYS A 2 -14.05 -9.30 0.56
N SER A 3 -12.96 -9.05 -0.17
CA SER A 3 -11.61 -8.94 0.38
C SER A 3 -11.08 -7.53 0.13
N ILE A 4 -10.36 -6.96 1.09
CA ILE A 4 -9.68 -5.68 0.91
C ILE A 4 -8.17 -5.91 0.79
N VAL A 5 -7.55 -5.20 -0.14
CA VAL A 5 -6.10 -4.94 -0.14
C VAL A 5 -5.89 -3.50 0.34
N TRP A 6 -5.37 -3.35 1.55
CA TRP A 6 -5.02 -2.04 2.08
C TRP A 6 -3.63 -1.63 1.60
N PHE A 7 -3.61 -0.71 0.65
CA PHE A 7 -2.39 -0.13 0.11
C PHE A 7 -1.83 0.92 1.08
N THR A 8 -0.53 0.90 1.28
CA THR A 8 0.20 1.89 2.08
C THR A 8 1.40 2.43 1.29
N ASN A 9 2.54 1.72 1.32
CA ASN A 9 3.76 2.09 0.58
C ASN A 9 3.91 1.32 -0.75
N ASN A 10 3.07 0.33 -1.00
CA ASN A 10 3.11 -0.59 -2.15
C ASN A 10 2.12 -0.18 -3.26
N LEU A 11 2.15 1.08 -3.68
CA LEU A 11 1.21 1.66 -4.65
C LEU A 11 1.48 1.17 -6.09
N ARG A 12 1.40 -0.16 -6.30
CA ARG A 12 1.65 -0.82 -7.57
C ARG A 12 0.79 -2.07 -7.75
N VAL A 13 0.59 -2.50 -8.98
CA VAL A 13 -0.13 -3.74 -9.31
C VAL A 13 0.81 -4.87 -9.71
N ALA A 14 1.94 -4.58 -10.36
CA ALA A 14 2.98 -5.57 -10.66
C ALA A 14 3.82 -5.85 -9.41
N ASP A 15 4.33 -7.07 -9.30
CA ASP A 15 5.17 -7.52 -8.18
C ASP A 15 4.57 -7.17 -6.79
N ASN A 16 3.24 -7.30 -6.66
CA ASN A 16 2.52 -7.04 -5.43
C ASN A 16 1.97 -8.34 -4.85
N PRO A 17 2.66 -8.96 -3.86
CA PRO A 17 2.27 -10.26 -3.34
C PRO A 17 0.91 -10.25 -2.62
N LEU A 18 0.53 -9.14 -1.99
CA LEU A 18 -0.77 -9.00 -1.32
C LEU A 18 -1.91 -8.95 -2.32
N LEU A 19 -1.77 -8.13 -3.38
CA LEU A 19 -2.75 -8.06 -4.45
C LEU A 19 -2.87 -9.39 -5.18
N THR A 20 -1.74 -10.02 -5.50
CA THR A 20 -1.70 -11.35 -6.14
C THR A 20 -2.39 -12.41 -5.27
N ALA A 21 -2.15 -12.41 -3.96
CA ALA A 21 -2.79 -13.34 -3.04
C ALA A 21 -4.31 -13.12 -2.95
N ALA A 22 -4.74 -11.86 -2.88
CA ALA A 22 -6.16 -11.51 -2.87
C ALA A 22 -6.87 -11.94 -4.16
N CYS A 23 -6.25 -11.69 -5.32
CA CYS A 23 -6.81 -12.04 -6.64
C CYS A 23 -6.84 -13.55 -6.93
N LYS A 24 -5.94 -14.34 -6.34
CA LYS A 24 -5.95 -15.80 -6.46
C LYS A 24 -7.11 -16.46 -5.74
N ASN A 25 -7.68 -15.80 -4.75
CA ASN A 25 -8.86 -16.30 -4.03
C ASN A 25 -10.14 -15.93 -4.80
N ASN A 26 -10.39 -16.66 -5.90
CA ASN A 26 -11.49 -16.40 -6.85
C ASN A 26 -12.91 -16.43 -6.24
N ALA A 27 -13.06 -16.79 -4.98
CA ALA A 27 -14.35 -16.80 -4.28
C ALA A 27 -14.77 -15.41 -3.76
N ASN A 28 -13.85 -14.46 -3.74
CA ASN A 28 -14.07 -13.14 -3.16
C ASN A 28 -13.86 -12.03 -4.19
N GLU A 29 -14.73 -11.04 -4.13
CA GLU A 29 -14.51 -9.78 -4.81
C GLU A 29 -13.37 -9.02 -4.11
N VAL A 30 -12.41 -8.51 -4.87
CA VAL A 30 -11.26 -7.76 -4.34
C VAL A 30 -11.51 -6.27 -4.48
N VAL A 31 -11.22 -5.51 -3.43
CA VAL A 31 -11.30 -4.04 -3.39
C VAL A 31 -9.96 -3.49 -2.90
N GLY A 32 -9.37 -2.56 -3.63
CA GLY A 32 -8.23 -1.78 -3.16
C GLY A 32 -8.70 -0.66 -2.23
N VAL A 33 -7.98 -0.42 -1.14
CA VAL A 33 -8.28 0.69 -0.21
C VAL A 33 -6.99 1.44 0.12
N TYR A 34 -7.06 2.76 0.17
CA TYR A 34 -6.01 3.63 0.69
C TYR A 34 -6.56 4.63 1.69
N CYS A 35 -5.86 4.85 2.80
CA CYS A 35 -6.22 5.87 3.78
C CYS A 35 -5.24 7.05 3.67
N LEU A 36 -5.74 8.22 3.25
CA LEU A 36 -5.00 9.47 3.23
C LEU A 36 -5.30 10.24 4.52
N ASN A 37 -4.31 10.34 5.41
CA ASN A 37 -4.46 11.14 6.63
C ASN A 37 -3.93 12.56 6.40
N PRO A 38 -4.81 13.59 6.30
CA PRO A 38 -4.41 14.99 6.10
C PRO A 38 -3.56 15.54 7.26
N GLU A 39 -3.71 15.04 8.47
CA GLU A 39 -2.92 15.48 9.63
C GLU A 39 -1.41 15.24 9.44
N LYS A 40 -1.04 14.30 8.57
CA LYS A 40 0.37 14.08 8.21
C LYS A 40 0.93 15.14 7.26
N LEU A 41 0.05 15.93 6.64
CA LEU A 41 0.40 16.96 5.64
C LEU A 41 0.45 18.36 6.23
N ASP A 42 -0.14 18.56 7.41
CA ASP A 42 -0.37 19.87 8.02
C ASP A 42 0.33 19.98 9.38
N GLY A 43 0.39 21.21 9.93
CA GLY A 43 0.99 21.52 11.22
C GLY A 43 2.41 22.07 11.13
N ASP A 44 2.97 22.43 12.29
CA ASP A 44 4.32 23.02 12.41
C ASP A 44 5.44 22.03 12.00
N PHE A 45 5.17 20.73 12.11
CA PHE A 45 6.12 19.66 11.73
C PHE A 45 5.41 18.58 10.91
N PRO A 46 5.07 18.83 9.65
CA PRO A 46 4.39 17.84 8.81
C PRO A 46 5.29 16.63 8.58
N LYS A 47 4.72 15.43 8.74
CA LYS A 47 5.45 14.17 8.47
C LYS A 47 5.72 13.96 6.98
N ILE A 48 4.91 14.58 6.12
CA ILE A 48 4.99 14.49 4.66
C ILE A 48 5.07 15.90 4.08
N GLY A 49 6.21 16.24 3.49
CA GLY A 49 6.39 17.52 2.80
C GLY A 49 5.59 17.58 1.48
N PRO A 50 5.40 18.81 0.93
CA PRO A 50 4.51 19.05 -0.21
C PRO A 50 4.89 18.25 -1.47
N PHE A 51 6.17 18.11 -1.77
CA PHE A 51 6.61 17.34 -2.94
C PHE A 51 6.33 15.85 -2.80
N ARG A 52 6.55 15.28 -1.60
CA ARG A 52 6.20 13.88 -1.32
C ARG A 52 4.70 13.66 -1.34
N ALA A 53 3.92 14.62 -0.85
CA ALA A 53 2.46 14.58 -0.90
C ALA A 53 1.95 14.58 -2.34
N LYS A 54 2.50 15.46 -3.20
CA LYS A 54 2.20 15.46 -4.65
C LYS A 54 2.54 14.12 -5.28
N PHE A 55 3.73 13.60 -5.06
CA PHE A 55 4.17 12.30 -5.56
C PHE A 55 3.21 11.17 -5.14
N ASN A 56 2.75 11.17 -3.89
CA ASN A 56 1.77 10.21 -3.41
C ASN A 56 0.43 10.32 -4.15
N VAL A 57 -0.07 11.53 -4.38
CA VAL A 57 -1.32 11.74 -5.13
C VAL A 57 -1.17 11.27 -6.58
N GLU A 58 -0.06 11.57 -7.24
CA GLU A 58 0.24 11.09 -8.59
C GLU A 58 0.27 9.54 -8.62
N SER A 59 0.89 8.90 -7.62
CA SER A 59 0.95 7.44 -7.48
C SER A 59 -0.43 6.83 -7.23
N LEU A 60 -1.29 7.47 -6.44
CA LEU A 60 -2.66 7.02 -6.21
C LEU A 60 -3.53 7.10 -7.46
N LEU A 61 -3.34 8.15 -8.28
CA LEU A 61 -4.06 8.29 -9.55
C LEU A 61 -3.58 7.27 -10.59
N ASP A 62 -2.31 6.89 -10.57
CA ASP A 62 -1.78 5.85 -11.43
C ASP A 62 -2.28 4.47 -10.98
N LEU A 63 -2.20 4.16 -9.68
CA LEU A 63 -2.74 2.94 -9.10
C LEU A 63 -4.25 2.79 -9.39
N LYS A 64 -5.02 3.88 -9.26
CA LYS A 64 -6.46 3.88 -9.62
C LYS A 64 -6.67 3.35 -11.04
N ARG A 65 -5.94 3.91 -12.02
CA ARG A 65 -6.05 3.49 -13.43
C ARG A 65 -5.67 2.02 -13.61
N SER A 66 -4.58 1.59 -13.00
CA SER A 66 -4.13 0.20 -13.09
C SER A 66 -5.14 -0.78 -12.47
N LEU A 67 -5.76 -0.43 -11.34
CA LEU A 67 -6.82 -1.24 -10.73
C LEU A 67 -8.11 -1.25 -11.55
N GLU A 68 -8.47 -0.13 -12.18
CA GLU A 68 -9.62 -0.07 -13.12
C GLU A 68 -9.41 -1.00 -14.33
N GLU A 69 -8.21 -1.05 -14.90
CA GLU A 69 -7.85 -1.98 -15.97
C GLU A 69 -8.04 -3.46 -15.55
N LEU A 70 -7.77 -3.75 -14.27
CA LEU A 70 -7.98 -5.08 -13.67
C LEU A 70 -9.43 -5.33 -13.20
N ASN A 71 -10.32 -4.37 -13.37
CA ASN A 71 -11.70 -4.41 -12.87
C ASN A 71 -11.78 -4.58 -11.34
N ILE A 72 -10.84 -3.97 -10.62
CA ILE A 72 -10.77 -3.95 -9.15
C ILE A 72 -11.23 -2.57 -8.66
N PRO A 73 -12.32 -2.48 -7.89
CA PRO A 73 -12.73 -1.24 -7.24
C PRO A 73 -11.63 -0.68 -6.35
N PHE A 74 -11.51 0.66 -6.31
CA PHE A 74 -10.54 1.36 -5.48
C PHE A 74 -11.22 2.44 -4.64
N ALA A 75 -10.98 2.44 -3.34
CA ALA A 75 -11.51 3.43 -2.41
C ALA A 75 -10.38 4.25 -1.76
N ILE A 76 -10.52 5.58 -1.77
CA ILE A 76 -9.65 6.51 -1.04
C ILE A 76 -10.44 7.08 0.13
N LEU A 77 -10.06 6.70 1.33
CA LEU A 77 -10.65 7.15 2.59
C LEU A 77 -9.80 8.30 3.15
N ILE A 78 -10.45 9.39 3.55
CA ILE A 78 -9.75 10.55 4.11
C ILE A 78 -9.84 10.50 5.64
N GLY A 79 -8.69 10.52 6.30
CA GLY A 79 -8.57 10.55 7.76
C GLY A 79 -7.62 9.49 8.32
N ASP A 80 -7.66 9.36 9.63
CA ASP A 80 -6.86 8.40 10.40
C ASP A 80 -7.22 6.95 10.03
N PRO A 81 -6.26 6.13 9.55
CA PRO A 81 -6.52 4.75 9.16
C PRO A 81 -7.06 3.89 10.31
N THR A 82 -6.72 4.20 11.56
CA THR A 82 -7.21 3.44 12.73
C THR A 82 -8.71 3.64 13.01
N LYS A 83 -9.33 4.63 12.35
CA LYS A 83 -10.78 4.91 12.42
C LYS A 83 -11.43 4.54 11.08
N ARG A 84 -10.92 5.09 9.99
CA ARG A 84 -11.56 5.00 8.67
C ARG A 84 -11.58 3.59 8.08
N LEU A 85 -10.49 2.81 8.27
CA LEU A 85 -10.43 1.47 7.73
C LEU A 85 -11.37 0.49 8.45
N PRO A 86 -11.44 0.44 9.80
CA PRO A 86 -12.45 -0.37 10.51
C PRO A 86 -13.89 0.01 10.17
N GLU A 87 -14.20 1.30 10.05
CA GLU A 87 -15.53 1.77 9.61
C GLU A 87 -15.88 1.19 8.24
N TYR A 88 -15.00 1.37 7.25
CA TYR A 88 -15.21 0.86 5.90
C TYR A 88 -15.36 -0.66 5.86
N ILE A 89 -14.56 -1.39 6.63
CA ILE A 89 -14.62 -2.85 6.75
C ILE A 89 -16.01 -3.29 7.26
N ASN A 90 -16.49 -2.67 8.32
CA ASN A 90 -17.77 -3.02 8.94
C ASN A 90 -18.97 -2.69 8.04
N GLU A 91 -18.93 -1.55 7.35
CA GLU A 91 -20.01 -1.10 6.45
C GLU A 91 -20.13 -1.94 5.17
N ASN A 92 -19.03 -2.55 4.71
CA ASN A 92 -18.96 -3.22 3.42
C ASN A 92 -18.94 -4.75 3.49
N ASN A 93 -19.17 -5.34 4.66
CA ASN A 93 -19.19 -6.80 4.88
C ASN A 93 -17.91 -7.51 4.39
N ILE A 94 -16.77 -6.97 4.77
CA ILE A 94 -15.46 -7.50 4.41
C ILE A 94 -15.16 -8.77 5.20
N GLY A 95 -14.69 -9.81 4.52
CA GLY A 95 -14.29 -11.07 5.15
C GLY A 95 -12.79 -11.27 5.30
N THR A 96 -11.98 -10.58 4.47
CA THR A 96 -10.52 -10.70 4.50
C THR A 96 -9.85 -9.35 4.31
N LEU A 97 -8.86 -9.05 5.15
CA LEU A 97 -7.99 -7.88 5.02
C LEU A 97 -6.56 -8.32 4.70
N TYR A 98 -6.07 -7.88 3.53
CA TYR A 98 -4.67 -8.04 3.10
C TYR A 98 -3.93 -6.74 3.36
N PHE A 99 -2.80 -6.79 4.08
CA PHE A 99 -2.02 -5.60 4.44
C PHE A 99 -0.54 -5.88 4.61
N GLN A 100 0.28 -4.83 4.52
CA GLN A 100 1.72 -4.95 4.70
C GLN A 100 2.08 -5.18 6.17
N LYS A 101 2.94 -6.17 6.44
CA LYS A 101 3.72 -6.21 7.67
C LYS A 101 4.73 -5.06 7.64
N VAL A 102 4.83 -4.36 8.75
CA VAL A 102 5.67 -3.17 8.90
C VAL A 102 6.63 -3.32 10.08
N TRP A 103 7.66 -2.47 10.12
CA TRP A 103 8.74 -2.58 11.11
C TRP A 103 8.82 -1.38 12.03
N HIS A 104 8.41 -0.23 11.50
CA HIS A 104 8.48 1.00 12.27
C HIS A 104 7.43 0.96 13.38
N GLU A 105 7.83 1.33 14.60
CA GLU A 105 6.98 1.20 15.80
C GLU A 105 5.61 1.86 15.63
N GLU A 106 5.58 3.08 15.07
CA GLU A 106 4.33 3.81 14.80
C GLU A 106 3.40 3.02 13.86
N GLU A 107 3.94 2.45 12.78
CA GLU A 107 3.15 1.68 11.82
C GLU A 107 2.65 0.36 12.42
N VAL A 108 3.49 -0.28 13.26
CA VAL A 108 3.09 -1.50 14.00
C VAL A 108 1.96 -1.20 14.97
N LEU A 109 1.99 -0.05 15.67
CA LEU A 109 0.91 0.36 16.56
C LEU A 109 -0.38 0.64 15.80
N ILE A 110 -0.31 1.29 14.64
CA ILE A 110 -1.47 1.51 13.75
C ILE A 110 -2.09 0.17 13.35
N ASN A 111 -1.30 -0.79 12.89
CA ASN A 111 -1.81 -2.10 12.50
C ASN A 111 -2.49 -2.82 13.68
N LYS A 112 -1.88 -2.84 14.86
CA LYS A 112 -2.46 -3.44 16.07
C LYS A 112 -3.77 -2.77 16.48
N GLU A 113 -3.85 -1.45 16.36
CA GLU A 113 -5.07 -0.70 16.69
C GLU A 113 -6.21 -1.02 15.71
N ILE A 114 -5.91 -1.16 14.41
CA ILE A 114 -6.87 -1.60 13.40
C ILE A 114 -7.36 -3.02 13.72
N GLU A 115 -6.43 -3.96 13.96
CA GLU A 115 -6.74 -5.35 14.31
C GLU A 115 -7.67 -5.44 15.52
N ALA A 116 -7.45 -4.59 16.53
CA ALA A 116 -8.29 -4.56 17.74
C ALA A 116 -9.70 -4.01 17.51
N LYS A 117 -9.92 -3.23 16.44
CA LYS A 117 -11.21 -2.57 16.13
C LYS A 117 -12.09 -3.31 15.13
N ILE A 118 -11.54 -4.29 14.44
CA ILE A 118 -12.29 -5.09 13.46
C ILE A 118 -12.82 -6.37 14.10
N SER A 119 -13.86 -6.95 13.47
CA SER A 119 -14.43 -8.22 13.95
C SER A 119 -13.39 -9.35 13.96
N PRO A 120 -13.34 -10.20 15.01
CA PRO A 120 -12.44 -11.35 15.06
C PRO A 120 -12.73 -12.42 13.99
N ASN A 121 -13.87 -12.32 13.31
CA ASN A 121 -14.22 -13.21 12.20
C ASN A 121 -13.57 -12.80 10.87
N ILE A 122 -12.92 -11.64 10.81
CA ILE A 122 -12.23 -11.16 9.61
C ILE A 122 -10.88 -11.85 9.53
N GLN A 123 -10.62 -12.51 8.41
CA GLN A 123 -9.33 -13.11 8.14
C GLN A 123 -8.28 -12.03 7.88
N LEU A 124 -7.16 -12.08 8.59
CA LEU A 124 -6.02 -11.18 8.41
C LEU A 124 -4.91 -11.90 7.64
N VAL A 125 -4.48 -11.30 6.55
CA VAL A 125 -3.35 -11.78 5.74
C VAL A 125 -2.32 -10.67 5.62
N SER A 126 -1.15 -10.87 6.21
CA SER A 126 -0.08 -9.86 6.19
C SER A 126 1.23 -10.44 5.71
N LEU A 127 1.93 -9.70 4.85
CA LEU A 127 3.20 -10.09 4.24
C LEU A 127 4.20 -8.92 4.29
N TYR A 128 5.49 -9.24 4.36
CA TYR A 128 6.55 -8.27 4.12
C TYR A 128 6.77 -8.13 2.61
N ASP A 129 6.52 -6.96 2.04
CA ASP A 129 6.73 -6.66 0.61
C ASP A 129 7.46 -5.33 0.36
N GLN A 130 8.03 -4.75 1.43
CA GLN A 130 8.76 -3.48 1.38
C GLN A 130 10.23 -3.63 0.99
N PHE A 131 10.76 -4.85 1.05
CA PHE A 131 12.17 -5.12 0.88
C PHE A 131 12.38 -6.25 -0.12
N LEU A 132 13.48 -6.17 -0.85
CA LEU A 132 13.93 -7.25 -1.73
C LEU A 132 14.12 -8.57 -0.95
N LEU A 133 14.49 -8.47 0.31
CA LEU A 133 14.73 -9.59 1.21
C LEU A 133 13.89 -9.40 2.47
N GLY A 134 12.87 -10.23 2.65
CA GLY A 134 12.11 -10.28 3.90
C GLY A 134 12.94 -10.84 5.06
N PRO A 135 12.58 -10.57 6.31
CA PRO A 135 13.33 -11.06 7.47
C PRO A 135 13.33 -12.58 7.58
N GLU A 136 12.33 -13.23 7.04
CA GLU A 136 12.19 -14.69 7.10
C GLU A 136 13.25 -15.40 6.26
N ILE A 137 13.83 -14.72 5.26
CA ILE A 137 14.82 -15.31 4.35
C ILE A 137 16.25 -14.81 4.58
N ILE A 138 16.45 -13.91 5.54
CA ILE A 138 17.80 -13.45 5.90
C ILE A 138 18.58 -14.61 6.55
N PRO A 139 19.82 -14.92 6.09
CA PRO A 139 20.58 -16.08 6.56
C PRO A 139 21.26 -15.84 7.93
N PHE A 140 20.59 -15.14 8.83
CA PHE A 140 21.05 -14.82 10.17
C PHE A 140 19.87 -14.81 11.14
N GLU A 141 20.10 -15.22 12.36
CA GLU A 141 19.23 -14.89 13.47
C GLU A 141 19.39 -13.40 13.80
N LEU A 142 18.29 -12.68 14.00
CA LEU A 142 18.30 -11.20 14.15
C LEU A 142 19.27 -10.72 15.26
N TYR A 143 19.39 -11.47 16.36
CA TYR A 143 20.29 -11.13 17.45
C TYR A 143 21.76 -11.48 17.16
N LYS A 144 22.05 -12.18 16.06
CA LYS A 144 23.41 -12.50 15.58
C LYS A 144 23.80 -11.75 14.32
N LEU A 145 23.09 -10.67 14.00
CA LEU A 145 23.44 -9.87 12.84
C LEU A 145 24.87 -9.33 12.96
N PRO A 146 25.66 -9.40 11.88
CA PRO A 146 27.00 -8.81 11.88
C PRO A 146 26.93 -7.31 12.14
N LYS A 147 27.80 -6.82 13.03
CA LYS A 147 27.90 -5.38 13.35
C LYS A 147 28.43 -4.53 12.18
N VAL A 148 29.04 -5.17 11.18
CA VAL A 148 29.61 -4.54 9.99
C VAL A 148 28.88 -5.02 8.75
N PHE A 149 28.54 -4.09 7.85
CA PHE A 149 27.75 -4.39 6.66
C PHE A 149 28.41 -5.38 5.71
N THR A 150 29.73 -5.33 5.52
CA THR A 150 30.44 -6.18 4.54
C THR A 150 30.28 -7.69 4.78
N PRO A 151 30.45 -8.22 6.01
CA PRO A 151 30.16 -9.63 6.26
C PRO A 151 28.68 -10.00 6.06
N PHE A 152 27.77 -9.11 6.43
CA PHE A 152 26.35 -9.27 6.17
C PHE A 152 26.07 -9.41 4.67
N ARG A 153 26.51 -8.44 3.86
CA ARG A 153 26.34 -8.45 2.40
C ARG A 153 26.91 -9.71 1.75
N LYS A 154 28.16 -10.06 2.06
CA LYS A 154 28.81 -11.23 1.46
C LYS A 154 28.07 -12.54 1.72
N LYS A 155 27.53 -12.71 2.93
CA LYS A 155 26.77 -13.92 3.26
C LYS A 155 25.41 -13.92 2.57
N VAL A 156 24.71 -12.78 2.57
CA VAL A 156 23.43 -12.62 1.86
C VAL A 156 23.60 -12.92 0.37
N GLU A 157 24.56 -12.27 -0.30
CA GLU A 157 24.82 -12.48 -1.73
C GLU A 157 25.18 -13.94 -2.07
N ALA A 158 25.86 -14.64 -1.17
CA ALA A 158 26.24 -16.04 -1.37
C ALA A 158 25.10 -17.04 -1.19
N THR A 159 24.06 -16.69 -0.43
CA THR A 159 23.02 -17.64 -0.01
C THR A 159 21.64 -17.34 -0.59
N LEU A 160 21.35 -16.10 -0.95
CA LEU A 160 20.04 -15.68 -1.41
C LEU A 160 19.94 -15.59 -2.92
N LYS A 161 18.86 -16.17 -3.44
CA LYS A 161 18.40 -15.92 -4.81
C LYS A 161 17.23 -14.95 -4.73
N VAL A 162 17.35 -13.84 -5.44
CA VAL A 162 16.23 -12.90 -5.61
C VAL A 162 15.13 -13.62 -6.39
N PRO A 163 13.89 -13.69 -5.88
CA PRO A 163 12.79 -14.28 -6.61
C PRO A 163 12.46 -13.47 -7.87
N ALA A 164 11.91 -14.14 -8.88
CA ALA A 164 11.39 -13.43 -10.04
C ALA A 164 10.20 -12.52 -9.62
N PRO A 165 10.07 -11.34 -10.23
CA PRO A 165 8.93 -10.47 -9.98
C PRO A 165 7.62 -11.20 -10.27
N LEU A 166 6.58 -10.92 -9.47
CA LEU A 166 5.24 -11.44 -9.70
C LEU A 166 4.59 -10.70 -10.86
N GLU A 167 3.95 -11.44 -11.74
CA GLU A 167 3.16 -10.86 -12.82
C GLU A 167 1.95 -10.08 -12.28
N VAL A 168 1.46 -9.13 -13.07
CA VAL A 168 0.21 -8.42 -12.80
C VAL A 168 -0.93 -9.44 -12.73
N PRO A 169 -1.80 -9.40 -11.71
CA PRO A 169 -2.94 -10.31 -11.62
C PRO A 169 -3.85 -10.22 -12.84
N ALA A 170 -4.50 -11.32 -13.16
CA ALA A 170 -5.52 -11.33 -14.22
C ALA A 170 -6.70 -10.41 -13.86
N LYS A 171 -7.36 -9.89 -14.89
CA LYS A 171 -8.56 -9.07 -14.74
C LYS A 171 -9.62 -9.82 -13.93
N GLN A 172 -10.18 -9.18 -12.91
CA GLN A 172 -11.13 -9.78 -11.99
C GLN A 172 -12.57 -9.71 -12.54
N THR A 173 -13.38 -10.67 -12.17
CA THR A 173 -14.83 -10.60 -12.36
C THR A 173 -15.46 -9.83 -11.21
N ASN A 174 -15.84 -8.57 -11.46
CA ASN A 174 -16.58 -7.79 -10.48
C ASN A 174 -18.08 -8.05 -10.71
N THR A 175 -18.70 -8.80 -9.81
CA THR A 175 -20.13 -9.17 -9.89
C THR A 175 -21.02 -8.24 -9.07
N SER A 176 -20.44 -7.35 -8.28
CA SER A 176 -21.18 -6.39 -7.48
C SER A 176 -21.32 -5.05 -8.22
N ASN A 177 -22.34 -4.28 -7.81
CA ASN A 177 -22.53 -2.90 -8.26
C ASN A 177 -21.59 -1.92 -7.53
N THR A 178 -20.46 -2.39 -6.97
CA THR A 178 -19.48 -1.54 -6.31
C THR A 178 -18.87 -0.60 -7.36
N PRO A 179 -18.94 0.73 -7.19
CA PRO A 179 -18.31 1.65 -8.12
C PRO A 179 -16.81 1.36 -8.22
N LEU A 180 -16.25 1.39 -9.44
CA LEU A 180 -14.81 1.15 -9.65
C LEU A 180 -13.95 2.19 -8.95
N PHE A 181 -14.51 3.34 -8.61
CA PHE A 181 -13.82 4.33 -7.80
C PHE A 181 -14.76 4.96 -6.78
N TYR A 182 -14.31 5.02 -5.54
CA TYR A 182 -14.93 5.74 -4.44
C TYR A 182 -13.88 6.65 -3.77
N SER A 183 -14.29 7.83 -3.38
CA SER A 183 -13.48 8.69 -2.53
C SER A 183 -14.37 9.57 -1.65
N ASP A 184 -13.88 9.92 -0.48
CA ASP A 184 -14.49 10.94 0.35
C ASP A 184 -14.51 12.30 -0.38
N ALA A 185 -15.48 13.15 -0.07
CA ALA A 185 -15.69 14.44 -0.74
C ALA A 185 -14.44 15.35 -0.72
N LEU A 186 -13.64 15.26 0.35
CA LEU A 186 -12.39 16.04 0.49
C LEU A 186 -11.28 15.63 -0.48
N TRP A 187 -11.34 14.43 -1.06
CA TRP A 187 -10.30 13.96 -1.99
C TRP A 187 -10.11 14.89 -3.19
N ALA A 188 -11.21 15.36 -3.77
CA ALA A 188 -11.14 16.21 -4.97
C ALA A 188 -10.41 17.54 -4.68
N SER A 189 -10.64 18.16 -3.53
CA SER A 189 -9.93 19.38 -3.12
C SER A 189 -8.47 19.10 -2.82
N ILE A 190 -8.19 18.13 -1.94
CA ILE A 190 -6.83 17.80 -1.52
C ILE A 190 -5.95 17.41 -2.72
N SER A 191 -6.46 16.58 -3.61
CA SER A 191 -5.70 16.14 -4.78
C SER A 191 -5.42 17.29 -5.75
N LYS A 192 -6.38 18.17 -5.97
CA LYS A 192 -6.22 19.35 -6.82
C LYS A 192 -5.14 20.29 -6.27
N ASP A 193 -5.18 20.57 -4.97
CA ASP A 193 -4.25 21.48 -4.31
C ASP A 193 -2.82 20.92 -4.37
N LEU A 194 -2.65 19.63 -4.03
CA LEU A 194 -1.35 18.96 -4.07
C LEU A 194 -0.78 18.83 -5.48
N LEU A 195 -1.61 18.55 -6.48
CA LEU A 195 -1.17 18.49 -7.87
C LEU A 195 -0.76 19.88 -8.44
N SER A 196 -1.30 20.97 -7.88
CA SER A 196 -0.95 22.34 -8.28
C SER A 196 0.46 22.76 -7.86
N ILE A 197 1.09 22.04 -6.93
CA ILE A 197 2.45 22.34 -6.43
C ILE A 197 3.45 22.27 -7.59
N LYS A 198 4.15 23.38 -7.83
CA LYS A 198 5.21 23.46 -8.85
C LYS A 198 6.49 22.87 -8.32
N ILE A 199 7.07 21.94 -9.09
CA ILE A 199 8.40 21.42 -8.81
C ILE A 199 9.43 22.44 -9.32
N ASP A 200 10.43 22.77 -8.47
CA ASP A 200 11.55 23.62 -8.89
C ASP A 200 12.35 22.87 -9.99
N SER A 201 12.62 23.55 -11.10
CA SER A 201 13.39 22.99 -12.22
C SER A 201 14.81 22.59 -11.85
N ARG A 202 15.32 23.08 -10.70
CA ARG A 202 16.63 22.72 -10.14
C ARG A 202 16.57 21.48 -9.25
N SER A 203 15.39 20.90 -9.05
CA SER A 203 15.23 19.71 -8.22
C SER A 203 16.00 18.53 -8.82
N ALA A 204 16.77 17.86 -8.00
CA ALA A 204 17.42 16.60 -8.36
C ALA A 204 16.44 15.43 -8.49
N PHE A 205 15.17 15.62 -8.15
CA PHE A 205 14.13 14.61 -8.19
C PHE A 205 12.89 15.12 -8.96
N PRO A 206 12.96 15.20 -10.31
CA PRO A 206 11.87 15.68 -11.15
C PRO A 206 10.83 14.59 -11.49
N PHE A 207 10.88 13.43 -10.86
CA PHE A 207 10.08 12.27 -11.23
C PHE A 207 8.62 12.42 -10.80
N LYS A 208 7.72 11.98 -11.68
CA LYS A 208 6.31 11.83 -11.36
C LYS A 208 6.08 10.59 -10.50
N GLY A 209 5.05 10.63 -9.65
CA GLY A 209 4.61 9.45 -8.93
C GLY A 209 3.88 8.45 -9.84
N GLY A 210 3.94 7.18 -9.47
CA GLY A 210 3.23 6.10 -10.14
C GLY A 210 4.14 5.00 -10.65
N GLU A 211 3.59 3.81 -10.75
CA GLU A 211 4.28 2.62 -11.24
C GLU A 211 4.68 2.76 -12.70
N LYS A 212 3.77 3.28 -13.55
CA LYS A 212 4.04 3.48 -14.98
C LYS A 212 5.16 4.50 -15.20
N ALA A 213 5.19 5.57 -14.42
CA ALA A 213 6.26 6.56 -14.51
C ALA A 213 7.63 6.04 -14.02
N ALA A 214 7.64 5.02 -13.16
CA ALA A 214 8.88 4.38 -12.70
C ALA A 214 9.45 3.36 -13.70
N GLN A 215 8.67 2.95 -14.70
CA GLN A 215 9.06 2.02 -15.75
C GLN A 215 9.62 2.72 -17.01
N GLU A 216 9.39 4.03 -17.14
CA GLU A 216 9.93 4.90 -18.20
C GLU A 216 11.39 5.32 -17.92
#